data_5fd75ce75a671212764a264384bad6da
#
_entry.id   5fd75ce75a671212764a264384bad6da
#
_cell.length_a   1.000
_cell.length_b   1.000
_cell.length_c   1.000
_cell.angle_alpha   90.00
_cell.angle_beta   90.00
_cell.angle_gamma   90.00
#
_symmetry.space_group_name_H-M   'P 1'
#
loop_
_entity.id
_entity.type
_entity.pdbx_description
1 polymer ?
#
loop_
_entity_poly.entity_id
_entity_poly.type
_entity_poly.pdbx_seq_one_letter_code
_entity_poly.pdbx_strand_id
1 'polypeptide(L)'
;MKNNFDENKTPVVAIWETTQACDVPSLEYDRVQPEADPLELNTLEALQLIDEVGELSPPIFVLTGADPLKREDIYELVQHASERGLHPFLALPATPLLTPAAIAELKHAGLSRLILNLDAANPELHDLVCGIHGSFDRTMEAIQWADHWKLPYQITTHFCERNLHELENLAALLQTFRIKQWNVAFPVPTTLDELEKTPSAGEFESAFVRLYTLAQRVSFKIKTSEAPHYRRYVLQQQAKERGGLQPQGHQVQEGIPGILPFNESRGTLFISHTGDVYPCSALHVMAGNVRVASVAEIYRSSQVFTLLRDPANLTGKCGLCAFKGVCGGSRARAYVLHGDMFTQDPSCIYRPTEQAAVRNSVPRTLPSEKVAIEEP
;
A
#
# COMPACT_ATOMS: atom_id res chain seq x y z
N MET A 1 16.38 17.66 -11.30
CA MET A 1 16.57 16.46 -12.14
C MET A 1 15.19 15.90 -12.41
N LYS A 2 14.73 15.89 -13.68
CA LYS A 2 13.52 15.13 -14.06
C LYS A 2 13.93 13.68 -13.94
N ASN A 3 13.49 12.98 -12.89
CA ASN A 3 13.62 11.54 -12.83
C ASN A 3 12.77 10.97 -13.97
N ASN A 4 13.42 10.44 -14.99
CA ASN A 4 12.79 9.62 -16.03
C ASN A 4 12.42 8.24 -15.44
N PHE A 5 11.61 8.23 -14.38
CA PHE A 5 11.11 6.98 -13.84
C PHE A 5 10.04 6.45 -14.80
N ASP A 6 10.28 5.27 -15.35
CA ASP A 6 9.36 4.59 -16.27
C ASP A 6 8.63 3.47 -15.52
N GLU A 7 7.41 3.73 -15.10
CA GLU A 7 6.56 2.76 -14.40
C GLU A 7 6.22 1.51 -15.24
N ASN A 8 6.46 1.55 -16.56
CA ASN A 8 6.30 0.36 -17.40
C ASN A 8 7.45 -0.63 -17.25
N LYS A 9 8.60 -0.18 -16.77
CA LYS A 9 9.81 -0.97 -16.64
C LYS A 9 10.13 -1.35 -15.20
N THR A 10 9.81 -0.46 -14.26
CA THR A 10 10.19 -0.56 -12.85
C THR A 10 9.01 -0.20 -11.96
N PRO A 11 8.63 -1.04 -10.97
CA PRO A 11 7.65 -0.64 -9.96
C PRO A 11 8.24 0.44 -9.05
N VAL A 12 7.40 1.33 -8.55
CA VAL A 12 7.78 2.31 -7.51
C VAL A 12 7.99 1.62 -6.17
N VAL A 13 7.17 0.58 -5.91
CA VAL A 13 7.22 -0.22 -4.70
C VAL A 13 7.09 -1.68 -5.09
N ALA A 14 8.04 -2.50 -4.68
CA ALA A 14 7.91 -3.95 -4.65
C ALA A 14 7.66 -4.39 -3.21
N ILE A 15 6.67 -5.23 -3.00
CA ILE A 15 6.27 -5.76 -1.68
C ILE A 15 6.34 -7.27 -1.77
N TRP A 16 6.99 -7.90 -0.84
CA TRP A 16 7.00 -9.35 -0.70
C TRP A 16 6.48 -9.75 0.67
N GLU A 17 5.38 -10.52 0.68
CA GLU A 17 4.88 -11.22 1.85
C GLU A 17 5.78 -12.41 2.11
N THR A 18 6.65 -12.32 3.12
CA THR A 18 7.70 -13.32 3.37
C THR A 18 7.17 -14.59 4.01
N THR A 19 6.10 -14.49 4.81
CA THR A 19 5.43 -15.58 5.52
C THR A 19 4.02 -15.21 5.94
N GLN A 20 3.17 -16.21 6.10
CA GLN A 20 1.87 -16.08 6.78
C GLN A 20 1.91 -16.64 8.22
N ALA A 21 3.07 -17.11 8.69
CA ALA A 21 3.20 -17.57 10.06
C ALA A 21 3.06 -16.42 11.06
N CYS A 22 2.23 -16.63 12.09
CA CYS A 22 2.05 -15.70 13.21
C CYS A 22 1.47 -16.42 14.41
N ASP A 23 1.96 -16.10 15.61
CA ASP A 23 1.45 -16.65 16.87
C ASP A 23 0.27 -15.86 17.46
N VAL A 24 -0.03 -14.70 16.89
CA VAL A 24 -1.09 -13.81 17.38
C VAL A 24 -2.11 -13.55 16.27
N PRO A 25 -3.41 -13.51 16.57
CA PRO A 25 -4.41 -13.11 15.59
C PRO A 25 -4.23 -11.63 15.26
N SER A 26 -4.52 -11.23 14.02
CA SER A 26 -4.60 -9.83 13.63
C SER A 26 -5.81 -9.60 12.73
N LEU A 27 -6.23 -8.34 12.56
CA LEU A 27 -7.33 -8.03 11.65
C LEU A 27 -6.98 -8.25 10.17
N GLU A 28 -5.70 -8.27 9.83
CA GLU A 28 -5.23 -8.55 8.46
C GLU A 28 -5.21 -10.05 8.17
N TYR A 29 -5.13 -10.87 9.21
CA TYR A 29 -5.06 -12.34 9.12
C TYR A 29 -6.06 -12.96 10.09
N ASP A 30 -7.18 -13.39 9.58
CA ASP A 30 -8.31 -13.96 10.36
C ASP A 30 -7.96 -15.23 11.16
N ARG A 31 -6.76 -15.78 10.95
CA ARG A 31 -6.33 -17.05 11.56
C ARG A 31 -4.92 -16.95 12.12
N VAL A 32 -4.77 -17.47 13.32
CA VAL A 32 -3.44 -17.78 13.87
C VAL A 32 -2.87 -18.94 13.06
N GLN A 33 -1.74 -18.72 12.41
CA GLN A 33 -0.96 -19.74 11.70
C GLN A 33 0.44 -19.81 12.34
N PRO A 34 0.63 -20.64 13.40
CA PRO A 34 1.93 -20.68 14.10
C PRO A 34 3.05 -21.23 13.23
N GLU A 35 2.73 -22.05 12.24
CA GLU A 35 3.67 -22.69 11.34
C GLU A 35 3.65 -22.03 9.95
N ALA A 36 4.80 -22.03 9.30
CA ALA A 36 4.93 -21.54 7.92
C ALA A 36 4.16 -22.46 6.96
N ASP A 37 3.61 -21.88 5.89
CA ASP A 37 3.02 -22.64 4.80
C ASP A 37 4.11 -23.51 4.15
N PRO A 38 3.90 -24.82 3.96
CA PRO A 38 4.87 -25.71 3.30
C PRO A 38 5.23 -25.26 1.85
N LEU A 39 4.40 -24.43 1.24
CA LEU A 39 4.63 -23.88 -0.10
C LEU A 39 5.34 -22.52 -0.08
N GLU A 40 5.69 -21.97 1.09
CA GLU A 40 6.48 -20.73 1.16
C GLU A 40 7.78 -20.86 0.37
N LEU A 41 8.22 -19.75 -0.22
CA LEU A 41 9.53 -19.68 -0.84
C LEU A 41 10.60 -20.01 0.20
N ASN A 42 11.39 -21.05 -0.05
CA ASN A 42 12.52 -21.40 0.82
C ASN A 42 13.64 -20.36 0.69
N THR A 43 14.67 -20.45 1.54
CA THR A 43 15.77 -19.46 1.57
C THR A 43 16.43 -19.27 0.20
N LEU A 44 16.68 -20.34 -0.58
CA LEU A 44 17.31 -20.22 -1.90
C LEU A 44 16.40 -19.51 -2.90
N GLU A 45 15.12 -19.87 -2.94
CA GLU A 45 14.11 -19.21 -3.78
C GLU A 45 13.93 -17.73 -3.37
N ALA A 46 13.99 -17.45 -2.06
CA ALA A 46 13.90 -16.11 -1.50
C ALA A 46 15.10 -15.23 -1.90
N LEU A 47 16.31 -15.74 -1.83
CA LEU A 47 17.52 -15.05 -2.28
C LEU A 47 17.48 -14.78 -3.80
N GLN A 48 17.05 -15.76 -4.59
CA GLN A 48 16.85 -15.57 -6.03
C GLN A 48 15.79 -14.50 -6.32
N LEU A 49 14.66 -14.51 -5.61
CA LEU A 49 13.63 -13.49 -5.73
C LEU A 49 14.19 -12.08 -5.45
N ILE A 50 15.01 -11.93 -4.40
CA ILE A 50 15.64 -10.65 -4.07
C ILE A 50 16.58 -10.20 -5.19
N ASP A 51 17.33 -11.11 -5.80
CA ASP A 51 18.18 -10.82 -6.96
C ASP A 51 17.37 -10.30 -8.14
N GLU A 52 16.27 -10.96 -8.47
CA GLU A 52 15.37 -10.56 -9.57
C GLU A 52 14.67 -9.22 -9.30
N VAL A 53 14.27 -8.95 -8.05
CA VAL A 53 13.76 -7.63 -7.64
C VAL A 53 14.84 -6.57 -7.77
N GLY A 54 16.10 -6.91 -7.43
CA GLY A 54 17.26 -6.04 -7.61
C GLY A 54 17.48 -5.61 -9.06
N GLU A 55 17.22 -6.48 -10.04
CA GLU A 55 17.28 -6.14 -11.47
C GLU A 55 16.22 -5.11 -11.89
N LEU A 56 15.07 -5.11 -11.23
CA LEU A 56 14.04 -4.08 -11.42
C LEU A 56 14.43 -2.76 -10.75
N SER A 57 15.28 -2.79 -9.72
CA SER A 57 15.73 -1.63 -8.96
C SER A 57 14.58 -0.72 -8.47
N PRO A 58 13.56 -1.26 -7.78
CA PRO A 58 12.48 -0.42 -7.26
C PRO A 58 13.03 0.54 -6.21
N PRO A 59 12.55 1.81 -6.16
CA PRO A 59 12.96 2.76 -5.11
C PRO A 59 12.63 2.31 -3.69
N ILE A 60 11.63 1.45 -3.53
CA ILE A 60 11.19 0.92 -2.25
C ILE A 60 10.98 -0.59 -2.39
N PHE A 61 11.63 -1.37 -1.55
CA PHE A 61 11.40 -2.80 -1.39
C PHE A 61 10.91 -3.08 0.02
N VAL A 62 9.74 -3.66 0.15
CA VAL A 62 9.11 -3.94 1.45
C VAL A 62 9.02 -5.44 1.65
N LEU A 63 9.61 -5.91 2.71
CA LEU A 63 9.41 -7.23 3.27
C LEU A 63 8.25 -7.13 4.28
N THR A 64 7.25 -7.99 4.16
CA THR A 64 6.09 -8.02 5.04
C THR A 64 5.66 -9.47 5.30
N GLY A 65 4.55 -9.65 5.93
CA GLY A 65 3.94 -10.93 6.25
C GLY A 65 3.11 -10.83 7.52
N ALA A 66 2.55 -11.95 7.97
CA ALA A 66 1.84 -11.97 9.23
C ALA A 66 2.79 -11.64 10.40
N ASP A 67 3.93 -12.35 10.53
CA ASP A 67 5.07 -11.93 11.36
C ASP A 67 6.39 -12.34 10.69
N PRO A 68 7.05 -11.46 9.95
CA PRO A 68 8.33 -11.76 9.30
C PRO A 68 9.43 -12.28 10.23
N LEU A 69 9.37 -11.97 11.54
CA LEU A 69 10.34 -12.47 12.52
C LEU A 69 10.15 -13.96 12.85
N LYS A 70 9.09 -14.60 12.36
CA LYS A 70 8.92 -16.05 12.40
C LYS A 70 9.83 -16.79 11.42
N ARG A 71 10.31 -16.12 10.37
CA ARG A 71 11.29 -16.69 9.43
C ARG A 71 12.68 -16.68 10.04
N GLU A 72 13.31 -17.85 10.12
CA GLU A 72 14.67 -17.99 10.68
C GLU A 72 15.72 -17.24 9.84
N ASP A 73 15.50 -17.13 8.51
CA ASP A 73 16.39 -16.50 7.55
C ASP A 73 16.15 -15.00 7.35
N ILE A 74 15.20 -14.36 8.06
CA ILE A 74 14.80 -12.96 7.78
C ILE A 74 15.97 -11.97 7.80
N TYR A 75 16.93 -12.14 8.72
CA TYR A 75 18.10 -11.27 8.82
C TYR A 75 19.03 -11.44 7.61
N GLU A 76 19.22 -12.68 7.15
CA GLU A 76 19.98 -12.98 5.93
C GLU A 76 19.32 -12.36 4.69
N LEU A 77 17.98 -12.46 4.58
CA LEU A 77 17.22 -11.88 3.48
C LEU A 77 17.31 -10.34 3.46
N VAL A 78 17.23 -9.69 4.62
CA VAL A 78 17.43 -8.25 4.74
C VAL A 78 18.85 -7.84 4.34
N GLN A 79 19.86 -8.60 4.80
CA GLN A 79 21.25 -8.35 4.46
C GLN A 79 21.48 -8.49 2.95
N HIS A 80 21.01 -9.58 2.36
CA HIS A 80 21.15 -9.83 0.92
C HIS A 80 20.49 -8.72 0.09
N ALA A 81 19.28 -8.29 0.46
CA ALA A 81 18.61 -7.17 -0.21
C ALA A 81 19.44 -5.87 -0.14
N SER A 82 20.02 -5.58 1.03
CA SER A 82 20.88 -4.41 1.21
C SER A 82 22.16 -4.50 0.37
N GLU A 83 22.81 -5.66 0.32
CA GLU A 83 24.01 -5.93 -0.49
C GLU A 83 23.74 -5.83 -2.00
N ARG A 84 22.52 -6.13 -2.45
CA ARG A 84 22.06 -5.94 -3.82
C ARG A 84 21.70 -4.48 -4.16
N GLY A 85 21.90 -3.56 -3.23
CA GLY A 85 21.63 -2.13 -3.42
C GLY A 85 20.14 -1.77 -3.33
N LEU A 86 19.28 -2.69 -2.90
CA LEU A 86 17.92 -2.40 -2.52
C LEU A 86 17.89 -1.65 -1.18
N HIS A 87 16.82 -0.90 -0.97
CA HIS A 87 16.56 -0.26 0.31
C HIS A 87 15.46 -1.05 1.03
N PRO A 88 15.79 -2.15 1.76
CA PRO A 88 14.78 -2.99 2.38
C PRO A 88 14.07 -2.25 3.51
N PHE A 89 12.73 -2.26 3.47
CA PHE A 89 11.85 -1.89 4.57
C PHE A 89 11.26 -3.17 5.13
N LEU A 90 11.02 -3.22 6.43
CA LEU A 90 10.34 -4.35 7.07
C LEU A 90 9.08 -3.86 7.75
N ALA A 91 7.93 -4.37 7.31
CA ALA A 91 6.63 -4.14 7.93
C ALA A 91 6.25 -5.36 8.76
N LEU A 92 5.98 -5.15 10.03
CA LEU A 92 5.65 -6.23 10.96
C LEU A 92 4.79 -5.74 12.13
N PRO A 93 3.99 -6.63 12.72
CA PRO A 93 3.25 -6.35 13.94
C PRO A 93 4.19 -6.27 15.16
N ALA A 94 3.77 -5.55 16.19
CA ALA A 94 4.49 -5.52 17.46
C ALA A 94 4.18 -6.80 18.30
N THR A 95 4.74 -7.92 17.88
CA THR A 95 4.67 -9.21 18.56
C THR A 95 5.76 -9.35 19.64
N PRO A 96 5.72 -10.36 20.51
CA PRO A 96 6.80 -10.65 21.44
C PRO A 96 8.16 -10.96 20.78
N LEU A 97 8.20 -11.28 19.49
CA LEU A 97 9.45 -11.49 18.73
C LEU A 97 10.16 -10.18 18.42
N LEU A 98 9.46 -9.06 18.41
CA LEU A 98 10.05 -7.75 18.19
C LEU A 98 10.76 -7.27 19.48
N THR A 99 11.98 -7.70 19.66
CA THR A 99 12.83 -7.40 20.83
C THR A 99 13.90 -6.34 20.51
N PRO A 100 14.55 -5.72 21.52
CA PRO A 100 15.71 -4.85 21.30
C PRO A 100 16.82 -5.53 20.48
N ALA A 101 17.06 -6.83 20.71
CA ALA A 101 18.05 -7.61 19.97
C ALA A 101 17.65 -7.76 18.50
N ALA A 102 16.37 -8.10 18.22
CA ALA A 102 15.87 -8.20 16.86
C ALA A 102 16.03 -6.88 16.08
N ILE A 103 15.70 -5.73 16.71
CA ILE A 103 15.89 -4.41 16.09
C ILE A 103 17.37 -4.12 15.82
N ALA A 104 18.26 -4.49 16.74
CA ALA A 104 19.72 -4.33 16.56
C ALA A 104 20.21 -5.18 15.39
N GLU A 105 19.81 -6.45 15.31
CA GLU A 105 20.18 -7.36 14.22
C GLU A 105 19.65 -6.89 12.87
N LEU A 106 18.39 -6.46 12.78
CA LEU A 106 17.82 -5.86 11.57
C LEU A 106 18.62 -4.64 11.11
N LYS A 107 19.02 -3.78 12.06
CA LYS A 107 19.89 -2.63 11.77
C LYS A 107 21.24 -3.06 11.23
N HIS A 108 21.87 -4.06 11.82
CA HIS A 108 23.18 -4.59 11.36
C HIS A 108 23.05 -5.26 9.98
N ALA A 109 21.96 -5.96 9.72
CA ALA A 109 21.65 -6.54 8.41
C ALA A 109 21.41 -5.49 7.31
N GLY A 110 21.35 -4.20 7.64
CA GLY A 110 21.21 -3.12 6.66
C GLY A 110 19.76 -2.70 6.40
N LEU A 111 18.81 -3.02 7.31
CA LEU A 111 17.43 -2.55 7.19
C LEU A 111 17.40 -1.04 7.07
N SER A 112 16.79 -0.53 6.01
CA SER A 112 16.68 0.90 5.73
C SER A 112 15.58 1.57 6.51
N ARG A 113 14.49 0.86 6.80
CA ARG A 113 13.35 1.39 7.55
C ARG A 113 12.48 0.30 8.17
N LEU A 114 12.06 0.53 9.40
CA LEU A 114 11.03 -0.24 10.09
C LEU A 114 9.65 0.38 9.84
N ILE A 115 8.62 -0.43 9.57
CA ILE A 115 7.24 -0.01 9.45
C ILE A 115 6.47 -0.63 10.61
N LEU A 116 5.91 0.20 11.48
CA LEU A 116 5.14 -0.22 12.64
C LEU A 116 3.69 0.25 12.52
N ASN A 117 2.77 -0.56 13.03
CA ASN A 117 1.36 -0.22 13.08
C ASN A 117 1.02 0.49 14.39
N LEU A 118 0.25 1.58 14.28
CA LEU A 118 -0.33 2.29 15.42
C LEU A 118 -1.72 2.80 15.03
N ASP A 119 -2.75 2.11 15.51
CA ASP A 119 -4.13 2.28 15.04
C ASP A 119 -4.99 3.16 15.94
N ALA A 120 -4.51 3.52 17.14
CA ALA A 120 -5.10 4.55 17.99
C ALA A 120 -4.04 5.20 18.88
N ALA A 121 -4.39 6.35 19.46
CA ALA A 121 -3.51 7.08 20.39
C ALA A 121 -3.61 6.58 21.84
N ASN A 122 -4.45 5.61 22.12
CA ASN A 122 -4.60 4.98 23.43
C ASN A 122 -4.52 3.45 23.34
N PRO A 123 -4.04 2.77 24.41
CA PRO A 123 -3.81 1.33 24.41
C PRO A 123 -5.07 0.50 24.12
N GLU A 124 -6.17 0.83 24.78
CA GLU A 124 -7.39 0.04 24.73
C GLU A 124 -7.97 -0.03 23.31
N LEU A 125 -8.03 1.11 22.64
CA LEU A 125 -8.55 1.16 21.27
C LEU A 125 -7.57 0.59 20.27
N HIS A 126 -6.26 0.84 20.44
CA HIS A 126 -5.25 0.26 19.56
C HIS A 126 -5.30 -1.28 19.61
N ASP A 127 -5.23 -1.85 20.82
CA ASP A 127 -5.28 -3.29 21.03
C ASP A 127 -6.58 -3.90 20.50
N LEU A 128 -7.71 -3.19 20.67
CA LEU A 128 -9.01 -3.61 20.13
C LEU A 128 -9.03 -3.63 18.59
N VAL A 129 -8.44 -2.61 17.97
CA VAL A 129 -8.43 -2.48 16.50
C VAL A 129 -7.46 -3.47 15.88
N CYS A 130 -6.27 -3.64 16.41
CA CYS A 130 -5.30 -4.60 15.85
C CYS A 130 -5.56 -6.06 16.29
N GLY A 131 -6.41 -6.28 17.30
CA GLY A 131 -6.72 -7.62 17.83
C GLY A 131 -5.63 -8.23 18.69
N ILE A 132 -4.60 -7.49 19.09
CA ILE A 132 -3.42 -7.99 19.83
C ILE A 132 -3.28 -7.24 21.15
N HIS A 133 -3.62 -7.91 22.26
CA HIS A 133 -3.48 -7.31 23.59
C HIS A 133 -2.02 -6.96 23.94
N GLY A 134 -1.81 -5.75 24.46
CA GLY A 134 -0.50 -5.19 24.79
C GLY A 134 0.32 -4.77 23.56
N SER A 135 -0.27 -4.72 22.38
CA SER A 135 0.38 -4.29 21.14
C SER A 135 0.77 -2.81 21.17
N PHE A 136 -0.05 -1.98 21.81
CA PHE A 136 0.28 -0.55 21.97
C PHE A 136 1.60 -0.36 22.70
N ASP A 137 1.74 -0.97 23.88
CA ASP A 137 2.94 -0.80 24.71
C ASP A 137 4.18 -1.34 23.98
N ARG A 138 4.06 -2.50 23.32
CA ARG A 138 5.16 -3.06 22.50
C ARG A 138 5.53 -2.16 21.32
N THR A 139 4.54 -1.54 20.68
CA THR A 139 4.81 -0.56 19.60
C THR A 139 5.56 0.65 20.14
N MET A 140 5.17 1.17 21.32
CA MET A 140 5.89 2.27 21.96
C MET A 140 7.33 1.89 22.33
N GLU A 141 7.55 0.71 22.87
CA GLU A 141 8.88 0.18 23.14
C GLU A 141 9.71 0.01 21.87
N ALA A 142 9.14 -0.56 20.81
CA ALA A 142 9.81 -0.72 19.51
C ALA A 142 10.24 0.63 18.91
N ILE A 143 9.43 1.67 19.04
CA ILE A 143 9.80 3.04 18.64
C ILE A 143 11.01 3.53 19.44
N GLN A 144 11.04 3.33 20.77
CA GLN A 144 12.18 3.72 21.61
C GLN A 144 13.46 2.95 21.23
N TRP A 145 13.36 1.65 20.96
CA TRP A 145 14.50 0.85 20.52
C TRP A 145 15.00 1.27 19.13
N ALA A 146 14.08 1.56 18.19
CA ALA A 146 14.44 2.08 16.87
C ALA A 146 15.15 3.44 16.97
N ASP A 147 14.70 4.34 17.84
CA ASP A 147 15.36 5.62 18.11
C ASP A 147 16.76 5.41 18.74
N HIS A 148 16.90 4.47 19.69
CA HIS A 148 18.18 4.13 20.31
C HIS A 148 19.20 3.65 19.26
N TRP A 149 18.81 2.73 18.39
CA TRP A 149 19.65 2.20 17.32
C TRP A 149 19.76 3.09 16.09
N LYS A 150 19.07 4.26 16.11
CA LYS A 150 18.99 5.17 14.95
C LYS A 150 18.52 4.45 13.68
N LEU A 151 17.63 3.48 13.83
CA LEU A 151 16.95 2.82 12.74
C LEU A 151 15.76 3.70 12.32
N PRO A 152 15.71 4.21 11.07
CA PRO A 152 14.58 4.97 10.61
C PRO A 152 13.29 4.13 10.68
N TYR A 153 12.18 4.75 11.07
CA TYR A 153 10.89 4.09 11.09
C TYR A 153 9.79 5.00 10.56
N GLN A 154 8.69 4.40 10.17
CA GLN A 154 7.43 5.05 9.83
C GLN A 154 6.28 4.35 10.52
N ILE A 155 5.18 5.08 10.68
CA ILE A 155 3.96 4.54 11.26
C ILE A 155 2.94 4.34 10.14
N THR A 156 2.26 3.21 10.16
CA THR A 156 1.04 2.94 9.40
C THR A 156 -0.13 2.86 10.36
N THR A 157 -1.25 3.48 10.01
CA THR A 157 -2.52 3.39 10.71
C THR A 157 -3.57 2.87 9.76
N HIS A 158 -4.24 1.78 10.12
CA HIS A 158 -5.36 1.21 9.37
C HIS A 158 -6.67 1.81 9.90
N PHE A 159 -7.28 2.69 9.12
CA PHE A 159 -8.52 3.37 9.52
C PHE A 159 -9.75 2.57 9.12
N CYS A 160 -10.53 2.24 10.12
CA CYS A 160 -11.88 1.69 9.99
C CYS A 160 -12.88 2.62 10.70
N GLU A 161 -14.15 2.26 10.70
CA GLU A 161 -15.21 3.02 11.39
C GLU A 161 -14.88 3.26 12.88
N ARG A 162 -14.24 2.27 13.54
CA ARG A 162 -13.98 2.30 14.99
C ARG A 162 -12.95 3.35 15.41
N ASN A 163 -11.96 3.66 14.56
CA ASN A 163 -10.84 4.54 14.93
C ASN A 163 -10.70 5.79 14.04
N LEU A 164 -11.61 6.00 13.06
CA LEU A 164 -11.53 7.18 12.18
C LEU A 164 -11.58 8.52 12.95
N HIS A 165 -12.17 8.52 14.14
CA HIS A 165 -12.22 9.69 15.02
C HIS A 165 -10.86 10.03 15.65
N GLU A 166 -9.90 9.10 15.68
CA GLU A 166 -8.58 9.24 16.31
C GLU A 166 -7.55 10.01 15.46
N LEU A 167 -7.90 10.47 14.26
CA LEU A 167 -6.96 11.12 13.33
C LEU A 167 -6.13 12.23 14.00
N GLU A 168 -6.76 13.13 14.74
CA GLU A 168 -6.08 14.26 15.41
C GLU A 168 -5.28 13.80 16.64
N ASN A 169 -5.81 12.88 17.42
CA ASN A 169 -5.12 12.32 18.59
C ASN A 169 -3.85 11.57 18.15
N LEU A 170 -3.95 10.75 17.10
CA LEU A 170 -2.80 10.08 16.50
C LEU A 170 -1.78 11.09 15.96
N ALA A 171 -2.23 12.10 15.20
CA ALA A 171 -1.32 13.12 14.69
C ALA A 171 -0.59 13.85 15.82
N ALA A 172 -1.26 14.14 16.95
CA ALA A 172 -0.66 14.74 18.13
C ALA A 172 0.38 13.82 18.78
N LEU A 173 0.05 12.53 18.95
CA LEU A 173 0.98 11.54 19.48
C LEU A 173 2.19 11.38 18.57
N LEU A 174 1.98 11.26 17.26
CA LEU A 174 3.04 11.06 16.27
C LEU A 174 4.02 12.25 16.20
N GLN A 175 3.60 13.45 16.54
CA GLN A 175 4.51 14.62 16.63
C GLN A 175 5.54 14.51 17.77
N THR A 176 5.31 13.64 18.74
CA THR A 176 6.28 13.38 19.82
C THR A 176 7.41 12.45 19.38
N PHE A 177 7.28 11.79 18.20
CA PHE A 177 8.25 10.86 17.66
C PHE A 177 9.07 11.46 16.53
N ARG A 178 10.18 10.80 16.16
CA ARG A 178 11.07 11.23 15.06
C ARG A 178 10.68 10.64 13.71
N ILE A 179 9.39 10.42 13.46
CA ILE A 179 8.93 9.88 12.19
C ILE A 179 9.15 10.85 11.04
N LYS A 180 9.37 10.31 9.86
CA LYS A 180 9.43 11.09 8.60
C LYS A 180 8.14 11.00 7.80
N GLN A 181 7.35 9.95 8.05
CA GLN A 181 6.15 9.65 7.31
C GLN A 181 5.14 8.92 8.19
N TRP A 182 3.89 9.34 8.08
CA TRP A 182 2.71 8.63 8.54
C TRP A 182 1.93 8.12 7.32
N ASN A 183 1.72 6.82 7.24
CA ASN A 183 0.90 6.21 6.21
C ASN A 183 -0.50 5.94 6.77
N VAL A 184 -1.50 6.55 6.17
CA VAL A 184 -2.91 6.42 6.51
C VAL A 184 -3.54 5.42 5.54
N ALA A 185 -3.72 4.18 5.98
CA ALA A 185 -4.27 3.11 5.18
C ALA A 185 -5.80 3.01 5.38
N PHE A 186 -6.51 2.83 4.29
CA PHE A 186 -7.95 2.56 4.28
C PHE A 186 -8.15 1.16 3.70
N PRO A 187 -8.26 0.13 4.54
CA PRO A 187 -8.35 -1.25 4.08
C PRO A 187 -9.44 -1.47 3.02
N VAL A 188 -9.16 -2.37 2.12
CA VAL A 188 -10.14 -2.84 1.13
C VAL A 188 -10.88 -4.02 1.74
N PRO A 189 -12.21 -3.99 1.82
CA PRO A 189 -12.96 -5.13 2.34
C PRO A 189 -12.78 -6.34 1.42
N THR A 190 -12.61 -7.52 2.01
CA THR A 190 -12.52 -8.80 1.28
C THR A 190 -13.82 -9.60 1.40
N THR A 191 -14.65 -9.26 2.39
CA THR A 191 -15.96 -9.86 2.65
C THR A 191 -17.06 -8.82 2.77
N LEU A 192 -18.33 -9.23 2.70
CA LEU A 192 -19.48 -8.32 2.89
C LEU A 192 -19.54 -7.77 4.32
N ASP A 193 -19.16 -8.54 5.32
CA ASP A 193 -19.12 -8.12 6.72
C ASP A 193 -18.06 -7.02 6.95
N GLU A 194 -16.93 -7.11 6.26
CA GLU A 194 -15.91 -6.07 6.28
C GLU A 194 -16.35 -4.80 5.54
N LEU A 195 -17.17 -4.97 4.50
CA LEU A 195 -17.73 -3.84 3.77
C LEU A 195 -18.56 -2.94 4.67
N GLU A 196 -19.35 -3.50 5.57
CA GLU A 196 -20.17 -2.74 6.53
C GLU A 196 -19.30 -1.96 7.53
N LYS A 197 -18.06 -2.41 7.78
CA LYS A 197 -17.07 -1.75 8.67
C LYS A 197 -16.16 -0.76 7.94
N THR A 198 -16.30 -0.68 6.61
CA THR A 198 -15.51 0.24 5.78
C THR A 198 -16.15 1.62 5.77
N PRO A 199 -15.36 2.71 5.91
CA PRO A 199 -15.90 4.06 5.84
C PRO A 199 -16.70 4.30 4.55
N SER A 200 -17.82 4.98 4.66
CA SER A 200 -18.62 5.42 3.50
C SER A 200 -17.85 6.43 2.64
N ALA A 201 -18.28 6.63 1.41
CA ALA A 201 -17.65 7.63 0.52
C ALA A 201 -17.67 9.06 1.11
N GLY A 202 -18.68 9.41 1.93
CA GLY A 202 -18.74 10.68 2.65
C GLY A 202 -17.72 10.77 3.78
N GLU A 203 -17.51 9.69 4.52
CA GLU A 203 -16.51 9.62 5.59
C GLU A 203 -15.08 9.66 5.04
N PHE A 204 -14.81 9.02 3.89
CA PHE A 204 -13.55 9.20 3.18
C PHE A 204 -13.29 10.68 2.87
N GLU A 205 -14.27 11.39 2.30
CA GLU A 205 -14.10 12.81 1.97
C GLU A 205 -13.91 13.67 3.22
N SER A 206 -14.64 13.40 4.32
CA SER A 206 -14.44 14.03 5.63
C SER A 206 -13.05 13.79 6.18
N ALA A 207 -12.54 12.55 6.10
CA ALA A 207 -11.18 12.21 6.50
C ALA A 207 -10.14 12.99 5.67
N PHE A 208 -10.38 13.18 4.37
CA PHE A 208 -9.47 13.95 3.51
C PHE A 208 -9.39 15.42 3.88
N VAL A 209 -10.51 16.05 4.30
CA VAL A 209 -10.51 17.41 4.83
C VAL A 209 -9.59 17.51 6.05
N ARG A 210 -9.75 16.56 6.99
CA ARG A 210 -8.97 16.50 8.23
C ARG A 210 -7.49 16.24 7.94
N LEU A 211 -7.17 15.24 7.10
CA LEU A 211 -5.81 14.90 6.69
C LEU A 211 -5.09 16.05 5.97
N TYR A 212 -5.79 16.76 5.08
CA TYR A 212 -5.23 17.93 4.40
C TYR A 212 -4.89 19.04 5.39
N THR A 213 -5.76 19.30 6.34
CA THR A 213 -5.55 20.29 7.41
C THR A 213 -4.39 19.89 8.33
N LEU A 214 -4.30 18.61 8.72
CA LEU A 214 -3.20 18.08 9.52
C LEU A 214 -1.86 18.18 8.77
N ALA A 215 -1.84 17.86 7.48
CA ALA A 215 -0.63 17.91 6.66
C ALA A 215 0.02 19.31 6.59
N GLN A 216 -0.76 20.37 6.86
CA GLN A 216 -0.24 21.75 6.95
C GLN A 216 0.40 22.07 8.32
N ARG A 217 0.20 21.23 9.34
CA ARG A 217 0.55 21.52 10.74
C ARG A 217 1.59 20.58 11.31
N VAL A 218 1.73 19.38 10.76
CA VAL A 218 2.69 18.36 11.23
C VAL A 218 4.04 18.48 10.53
N SER A 219 5.11 18.01 11.18
CA SER A 219 6.48 18.05 10.65
C SER A 219 6.83 16.88 9.75
N PHE A 220 5.99 15.84 9.68
CA PHE A 220 6.16 14.64 8.89
C PHE A 220 5.22 14.60 7.68
N LYS A 221 5.55 13.77 6.69
CA LYS A 221 4.69 13.58 5.51
C LYS A 221 3.50 12.69 5.84
N ILE A 222 2.30 13.06 5.41
CA ILE A 222 1.12 12.20 5.43
C ILE A 222 0.95 11.61 4.03
N LYS A 223 0.85 10.29 3.94
CA LYS A 223 0.48 9.55 2.73
C LYS A 223 -0.75 8.70 3.00
N THR A 224 -1.49 8.37 1.95
CA THR A 224 -2.61 7.45 2.04
C THR A 224 -2.34 6.20 1.22
N SER A 225 -2.76 5.03 1.72
CA SER A 225 -2.83 3.77 0.99
C SER A 225 -4.29 3.37 0.79
N GLU A 226 -4.59 2.73 -0.33
CA GLU A 226 -5.93 2.30 -0.77
C GLU A 226 -6.98 3.43 -0.80
N ALA A 227 -6.51 4.67 -0.80
CA ALA A 227 -7.32 5.88 -0.97
C ALA A 227 -6.71 6.85 -2.02
N PRO A 228 -6.50 6.40 -3.27
CA PRO A 228 -5.86 7.24 -4.30
C PRO A 228 -6.64 8.52 -4.60
N HIS A 229 -7.92 8.57 -4.29
CA HIS A 229 -8.76 9.77 -4.45
C HIS A 229 -8.43 10.90 -3.46
N TYR A 230 -7.63 10.67 -2.41
CA TYR A 230 -7.03 11.74 -1.63
C TYR A 230 -6.14 12.66 -2.48
N ARG A 231 -5.44 12.12 -3.48
CA ARG A 231 -4.65 12.94 -4.43
C ARG A 231 -5.52 13.90 -5.23
N ARG A 232 -6.69 13.43 -5.70
CA ARG A 232 -7.68 14.31 -6.34
C ARG A 232 -8.08 15.45 -5.39
N TYR A 233 -8.37 15.11 -4.12
CA TYR A 233 -8.75 16.09 -3.11
C TYR A 233 -7.65 17.14 -2.90
N VAL A 234 -6.40 16.72 -2.69
CA VAL A 234 -5.24 17.62 -2.52
C VAL A 234 -5.10 18.58 -3.70
N LEU A 235 -5.18 18.05 -4.94
CA LEU A 235 -5.10 18.88 -6.16
C LEU A 235 -6.21 19.93 -6.22
N GLN A 236 -7.41 19.56 -5.84
CA GLN A 236 -8.55 20.49 -5.83
C GLN A 236 -8.36 21.60 -4.78
N GLN A 237 -7.87 21.28 -3.58
CA GLN A 237 -7.60 22.28 -2.56
C GLN A 237 -6.48 23.24 -2.96
N GLN A 238 -5.36 22.70 -3.47
CA GLN A 238 -4.25 23.52 -3.94
C GLN A 238 -4.65 24.46 -5.09
N ALA A 239 -5.53 24.02 -6.00
CA ALA A 239 -6.04 24.87 -7.07
C ALA A 239 -6.91 26.00 -6.51
N LYS A 240 -7.78 25.72 -5.55
CA LYS A 240 -8.59 26.74 -4.87
C LYS A 240 -7.73 27.79 -4.16
N GLU A 241 -6.70 27.35 -3.41
CA GLU A 241 -5.78 28.23 -2.67
C GLU A 241 -4.98 29.16 -3.59
N ARG A 242 -4.67 28.70 -4.80
CA ARG A 242 -3.98 29.51 -5.83
C ARG A 242 -4.91 30.44 -6.61
N GLY A 243 -6.20 30.52 -6.26
CA GLY A 243 -7.21 31.32 -6.97
C GLY A 243 -7.50 30.87 -8.39
N GLY A 244 -7.13 29.63 -8.74
CA GLY A 244 -7.27 29.08 -10.08
C GLY A 244 -8.55 28.26 -10.26
N LEU A 245 -8.93 28.13 -11.52
CA LEU A 245 -9.94 27.17 -11.98
C LEU A 245 -9.46 25.74 -11.68
N GLN A 246 -10.39 24.80 -11.52
CA GLN A 246 -10.05 23.39 -11.30
C GLN A 246 -8.97 22.90 -12.27
N PRO A 247 -7.97 22.09 -11.82
CA PRO A 247 -6.92 21.59 -12.69
C PRO A 247 -7.53 20.88 -13.89
N GLN A 248 -7.27 21.38 -15.09
CA GLN A 248 -7.75 20.76 -16.32
C GLN A 248 -6.66 19.83 -16.88
N GLY A 249 -7.11 18.67 -17.37
CA GLY A 249 -6.42 17.53 -17.98
C GLY A 249 -4.89 17.54 -18.18
N HIS A 250 -4.29 18.56 -18.78
CA HIS A 250 -2.85 18.60 -19.01
C HIS A 250 -2.01 18.97 -17.76
N GLN A 251 -2.52 19.82 -16.88
CA GLN A 251 -1.82 20.18 -15.63
C GLN A 251 -1.79 19.03 -14.62
N VAL A 252 -2.73 18.07 -14.75
CA VAL A 252 -2.81 16.88 -13.90
C VAL A 252 -1.81 15.80 -14.34
N GLN A 253 -1.38 15.80 -15.63
CA GLN A 253 -0.42 14.84 -16.16
C GLN A 253 1.04 15.11 -15.78
N GLU A 254 1.40 16.37 -15.49
CA GLU A 254 2.78 16.73 -15.12
C GLU A 254 3.14 16.39 -13.66
N GLY A 255 2.20 15.93 -12.88
CA GLY A 255 2.40 15.53 -11.48
C GLY A 255 2.63 16.73 -10.55
N ILE A 256 2.25 16.59 -9.29
CA ILE A 256 2.63 17.54 -8.24
C ILE A 256 4.05 17.19 -7.80
N PRO A 257 4.97 18.15 -7.62
CA PRO A 257 6.26 17.88 -7.01
C PRO A 257 6.08 17.11 -5.69
N GLY A 258 6.60 15.89 -5.63
CA GLY A 258 6.52 15.01 -4.46
C GLY A 258 5.30 14.05 -4.40
N ILE A 259 4.38 14.10 -5.37
CA ILE A 259 3.34 13.08 -5.54
C ILE A 259 3.64 12.30 -6.81
N LEU A 260 4.01 11.03 -6.64
CA LEU A 260 4.22 10.13 -7.78
C LEU A 260 2.86 9.80 -8.42
N PRO A 261 2.76 9.74 -9.76
CA PRO A 261 1.51 9.52 -10.48
C PRO A 261 1.10 8.04 -10.53
N PHE A 262 1.20 7.33 -9.40
CA PHE A 262 0.81 5.92 -9.33
C PHE A 262 -0.24 5.73 -8.23
N ASN A 263 -1.04 4.68 -8.33
CA ASN A 263 -1.88 4.16 -7.26
C ASN A 263 -1.42 2.75 -6.88
N GLU A 264 -2.04 2.18 -5.86
CA GLU A 264 -1.65 0.91 -5.27
C GLU A 264 -1.68 -0.27 -6.27
N SER A 265 -2.47 -0.16 -7.34
CA SER A 265 -2.52 -1.18 -8.42
C SER A 265 -1.75 -0.79 -9.67
N ARG A 266 -1.17 0.42 -9.72
CA ARG A 266 -0.37 0.93 -10.84
C ARG A 266 0.95 1.47 -10.30
N GLY A 267 2.04 0.80 -10.63
CA GLY A 267 3.37 1.12 -10.11
C GLY A 267 3.72 0.41 -8.81
N THR A 268 2.90 -0.55 -8.38
CA THR A 268 3.23 -1.48 -7.30
C THR A 268 3.34 -2.90 -7.85
N LEU A 269 4.02 -3.75 -7.09
CA LEU A 269 4.21 -5.16 -7.32
C LEU A 269 4.12 -5.84 -5.96
N PHE A 270 3.20 -6.79 -5.82
CA PHE A 270 3.06 -7.61 -4.62
C PHE A 270 3.38 -9.07 -4.96
N ILE A 271 4.18 -9.71 -4.15
CA ILE A 271 4.57 -11.11 -4.26
C ILE A 271 4.13 -11.80 -2.98
N SER A 272 3.36 -12.88 -3.09
CA SER A 272 2.93 -13.67 -1.94
C SER A 272 4.07 -14.54 -1.40
N HIS A 273 3.84 -15.12 -0.23
CA HIS A 273 4.76 -16.10 0.38
C HIS A 273 4.98 -17.34 -0.50
N THR A 274 4.02 -17.70 -1.36
CA THR A 274 4.11 -18.81 -2.32
C THR A 274 4.70 -18.41 -3.67
N GLY A 275 5.04 -17.13 -3.85
CA GLY A 275 5.63 -16.62 -5.09
C GLY A 275 4.62 -16.16 -6.14
N ASP A 276 3.33 -16.14 -5.84
CA ASP A 276 2.32 -15.56 -6.72
C ASP A 276 2.44 -14.05 -6.78
N VAL A 277 2.28 -13.49 -7.97
CA VAL A 277 2.48 -12.07 -8.25
C VAL A 277 1.16 -11.39 -8.53
N TYR A 278 0.91 -10.29 -7.81
CA TYR A 278 -0.31 -9.48 -7.89
C TYR A 278 0.02 -7.99 -8.06
N PRO A 279 -0.92 -7.14 -8.54
CA PRO A 279 -0.71 -5.69 -8.60
C PRO A 279 -0.56 -5.03 -7.22
N CYS A 280 -1.32 -5.49 -6.23
CA CYS A 280 -1.19 -5.13 -4.82
C CYS A 280 -1.81 -6.23 -3.95
N SER A 281 -1.57 -6.18 -2.64
CA SER A 281 -2.06 -7.19 -1.69
C SER A 281 -3.58 -7.35 -1.67
N ALA A 282 -4.33 -6.31 -1.96
CA ALA A 282 -5.80 -6.31 -1.94
C ALA A 282 -6.46 -6.61 -3.30
N LEU A 283 -5.70 -6.68 -4.40
CA LEU A 283 -6.22 -7.00 -5.74
C LEU A 283 -5.77 -8.40 -6.15
N HIS A 284 -6.55 -9.40 -5.80
CA HIS A 284 -6.25 -10.82 -6.02
C HIS A 284 -6.53 -11.24 -7.47
N VAL A 285 -5.90 -10.55 -8.43
CA VAL A 285 -5.85 -10.90 -9.85
C VAL A 285 -4.42 -11.30 -10.17
N MET A 286 -4.17 -12.60 -10.22
CA MET A 286 -2.82 -13.15 -10.39
C MET A 286 -2.22 -12.75 -11.74
N ALA A 287 -1.01 -12.21 -11.71
CA ALA A 287 -0.26 -11.79 -12.88
C ALA A 287 0.77 -12.82 -13.34
N GLY A 288 1.17 -13.74 -12.47
CA GLY A 288 2.14 -14.81 -12.69
C GLY A 288 2.65 -15.38 -11.37
N ASN A 289 3.65 -16.28 -11.46
CA ASN A 289 4.33 -16.83 -10.27
C ASN A 289 5.85 -16.85 -10.53
N VAL A 290 6.64 -16.47 -9.52
CA VAL A 290 8.11 -16.31 -9.62
C VAL A 290 8.84 -17.64 -9.86
N ARG A 291 8.23 -18.79 -9.56
CA ARG A 291 8.76 -20.11 -9.90
C ARG A 291 8.62 -20.46 -11.37
N VAL A 292 7.82 -19.70 -12.13
CA VAL A 292 7.51 -19.98 -13.54
C VAL A 292 8.18 -18.98 -14.48
N ALA A 293 8.22 -17.71 -14.10
CA ALA A 293 8.79 -16.63 -14.89
C ALA A 293 9.46 -15.60 -13.99
N SER A 294 10.45 -14.86 -14.50
CA SER A 294 11.13 -13.83 -13.72
C SER A 294 10.20 -12.70 -13.31
N VAL A 295 10.46 -12.11 -12.15
CA VAL A 295 9.69 -10.95 -11.65
C VAL A 295 9.64 -9.82 -12.69
N ALA A 296 10.77 -9.58 -13.39
CA ALA A 296 10.87 -8.56 -14.42
C ALA A 296 9.98 -8.84 -15.63
N GLU A 297 9.91 -10.09 -16.07
CA GLU A 297 9.03 -10.51 -17.16
C GLU A 297 7.57 -10.38 -16.76
N ILE A 298 7.18 -10.89 -15.59
CA ILE A 298 5.81 -10.79 -15.09
C ILE A 298 5.39 -9.32 -14.99
N TYR A 299 6.20 -8.45 -14.36
CA TYR A 299 5.87 -7.06 -14.19
C TYR A 299 5.73 -6.31 -15.53
N ARG A 300 6.61 -6.57 -16.49
CA ARG A 300 6.65 -5.83 -17.77
C ARG A 300 5.64 -6.34 -18.79
N SER A 301 5.38 -7.65 -18.82
CA SER A 301 4.69 -8.31 -19.93
C SER A 301 3.33 -8.89 -19.59
N SER A 302 3.00 -9.09 -18.30
CA SER A 302 1.70 -9.60 -17.90
C SER A 302 0.57 -8.68 -18.37
N GLN A 303 -0.49 -9.28 -18.89
CA GLN A 303 -1.68 -8.57 -19.33
C GLN A 303 -2.31 -7.75 -18.19
N VAL A 304 -2.30 -8.27 -16.97
CA VAL A 304 -2.84 -7.60 -15.77
C VAL A 304 -2.14 -6.26 -15.55
N PHE A 305 -0.80 -6.25 -15.48
CA PHE A 305 -0.04 -5.03 -15.29
C PHE A 305 -0.15 -4.07 -16.48
N THR A 306 -0.13 -4.60 -17.70
CA THR A 306 -0.22 -3.79 -18.93
C THR A 306 -1.56 -3.04 -18.99
N LEU A 307 -2.67 -3.71 -18.68
CA LEU A 307 -4.00 -3.09 -18.68
C LEU A 307 -4.18 -2.07 -17.56
N LEU A 308 -3.65 -2.35 -16.35
CA LEU A 308 -3.77 -1.43 -15.21
C LEU A 308 -2.96 -0.14 -15.39
N ARG A 309 -1.88 -0.16 -16.15
CA ARG A 309 -1.05 1.02 -16.43
C ARG A 309 -1.73 2.04 -17.36
N ASP A 310 -2.64 1.60 -18.21
CA ASP A 310 -3.34 2.48 -19.14
C ASP A 310 -4.67 3.01 -18.54
N PRO A 311 -4.72 4.30 -18.10
CA PRO A 311 -5.95 4.89 -17.58
C PRO A 311 -7.10 4.94 -18.61
N ALA A 312 -6.84 4.68 -19.89
CA ALA A 312 -7.88 4.62 -20.92
C ALA A 312 -8.77 3.38 -20.74
N ASN A 313 -8.32 2.34 -20.04
CA ASN A 313 -9.11 1.15 -19.73
C ASN A 313 -10.15 1.40 -18.62
N LEU A 314 -10.02 2.49 -17.86
CA LEU A 314 -10.99 2.81 -16.79
C LEU A 314 -12.36 3.16 -17.37
N THR A 315 -13.41 2.68 -16.71
CA THR A 315 -14.82 2.86 -17.08
C THR A 315 -15.60 3.63 -16.00
N GLY A 316 -16.89 3.84 -16.22
CA GLY A 316 -17.75 4.56 -15.29
C GLY A 316 -17.24 5.98 -15.00
N LYS A 317 -17.51 6.47 -13.79
CA LYS A 317 -17.05 7.82 -13.39
C LYS A 317 -15.53 7.97 -13.36
N CYS A 318 -14.78 6.90 -13.10
CA CYS A 318 -13.32 6.94 -13.13
C CYS A 318 -12.78 7.12 -14.54
N GLY A 319 -13.37 6.48 -15.55
CA GLY A 319 -13.02 6.63 -16.95
C GLY A 319 -13.26 8.04 -17.49
N LEU A 320 -14.32 8.71 -17.01
CA LEU A 320 -14.68 10.09 -17.38
C LEU A 320 -13.92 11.16 -16.55
N CYS A 321 -13.22 10.74 -15.49
CA CYS A 321 -12.64 11.65 -14.52
C CYS A 321 -11.40 12.38 -15.07
N ALA A 322 -11.34 13.70 -14.87
CA ALA A 322 -10.14 14.49 -15.23
C ALA A 322 -8.89 14.09 -14.43
N PHE A 323 -9.07 13.49 -13.25
CA PHE A 323 -7.99 13.05 -12.37
C PHE A 323 -7.56 11.58 -12.58
N LYS A 324 -8.09 10.88 -13.61
CA LYS A 324 -7.82 9.45 -13.82
C LYS A 324 -6.34 9.09 -13.92
N GLY A 325 -5.52 9.99 -14.46
CA GLY A 325 -4.07 9.78 -14.62
C GLY A 325 -3.29 9.79 -13.30
N VAL A 326 -3.78 10.50 -12.27
CA VAL A 326 -3.09 10.64 -10.96
C VAL A 326 -3.80 9.90 -9.83
N CYS A 327 -5.10 9.64 -9.99
CA CYS A 327 -5.94 8.97 -9.00
C CYS A 327 -6.28 7.55 -9.45
N GLY A 328 -7.06 7.43 -10.51
CA GLY A 328 -7.54 6.16 -11.03
C GLY A 328 -8.55 5.42 -10.12
N GLY A 329 -8.74 5.81 -8.87
CA GLY A 329 -9.52 5.10 -7.86
C GLY A 329 -8.84 3.83 -7.36
N SER A 330 -9.31 3.23 -6.26
CA SER A 330 -8.84 1.90 -5.81
C SER A 330 -9.37 0.83 -6.76
N ARG A 331 -8.46 0.15 -7.45
CA ARG A 331 -8.80 -0.93 -8.38
C ARG A 331 -9.19 -2.20 -7.63
N ALA A 332 -8.58 -2.41 -6.46
CA ALA A 332 -8.93 -3.50 -5.57
C ALA A 332 -10.37 -3.35 -5.06
N ARG A 333 -10.75 -2.16 -4.56
CA ARG A 333 -12.13 -1.91 -4.10
C ARG A 333 -13.14 -2.00 -5.24
N ALA A 334 -12.81 -1.52 -6.43
CA ALA A 334 -13.66 -1.68 -7.61
C ALA A 334 -13.87 -3.17 -7.94
N TYR A 335 -12.80 -3.97 -7.89
CA TYR A 335 -12.86 -5.41 -8.17
C TYR A 335 -13.70 -6.17 -7.14
N VAL A 336 -13.43 -5.96 -5.84
CA VAL A 336 -14.16 -6.67 -4.77
C VAL A 336 -15.66 -6.38 -4.82
N LEU A 337 -16.05 -5.12 -5.06
CA LEU A 337 -17.46 -4.72 -5.00
C LEU A 337 -18.23 -4.89 -6.31
N HIS A 338 -17.54 -4.95 -7.45
CA HIS A 338 -18.20 -5.00 -8.76
C HIS A 338 -17.73 -6.15 -9.66
N GLY A 339 -16.74 -6.94 -9.23
CA GLY A 339 -16.13 -8.00 -10.05
C GLY A 339 -15.32 -7.48 -11.25
N ASP A 340 -15.15 -6.15 -11.36
CA ASP A 340 -14.42 -5.50 -12.45
C ASP A 340 -13.47 -4.43 -11.92
N MET A 341 -12.16 -4.66 -12.05
CA MET A 341 -11.13 -3.75 -11.60
C MET A 341 -11.05 -2.44 -12.40
N PHE A 342 -11.71 -2.34 -13.54
CA PHE A 342 -11.68 -1.14 -14.37
C PHE A 342 -12.86 -0.20 -14.12
N THR A 343 -13.87 -0.63 -13.40
CA THR A 343 -15.04 0.18 -13.10
C THR A 343 -14.74 1.29 -12.07
N GLN A 344 -15.75 2.05 -11.73
CA GLN A 344 -15.61 3.16 -10.79
C GLN A 344 -15.29 2.71 -9.37
N ASP A 345 -14.47 3.48 -8.64
CA ASP A 345 -14.29 3.31 -7.20
C ASP A 345 -15.55 3.78 -6.46
N PRO A 346 -16.23 2.88 -5.72
CA PRO A 346 -17.49 3.21 -5.02
C PRO A 346 -17.26 4.21 -3.86
N SER A 347 -16.07 4.24 -3.26
CA SER A 347 -15.75 5.13 -2.13
C SER A 347 -15.43 6.58 -2.54
N CYS A 348 -15.51 6.93 -3.82
CA CYS A 348 -15.28 8.29 -4.28
C CYS A 348 -16.62 9.02 -4.52
N ILE A 349 -16.85 10.16 -3.84
CA ILE A 349 -18.05 11.00 -4.05
C ILE A 349 -17.94 11.92 -5.26
N TYR A 350 -16.74 12.12 -5.80
CA TYR A 350 -16.53 13.04 -6.92
C TYR A 350 -17.29 12.59 -8.17
N ARG A 351 -18.00 13.53 -8.76
CA ARG A 351 -18.71 13.36 -10.03
C ARG A 351 -18.05 14.22 -11.10
N PRO A 352 -17.50 13.61 -12.17
CA PRO A 352 -17.00 14.35 -13.32
C PRO A 352 -18.10 15.20 -13.95
N THR A 353 -17.75 16.39 -14.43
CA THR A 353 -18.71 17.24 -15.20
C THR A 353 -18.97 16.64 -16.57
N GLU A 354 -20.18 16.84 -17.13
CA GLU A 354 -20.60 16.31 -18.43
C GLU A 354 -19.68 16.75 -19.58
N GLN A 355 -19.03 17.91 -19.50
CA GLN A 355 -18.06 18.39 -20.48
C GLN A 355 -16.80 17.52 -20.55
N ALA A 356 -16.43 16.81 -19.49
CA ALA A 356 -15.35 15.84 -19.49
C ALA A 356 -15.78 14.52 -20.18
N ALA A 357 -17.08 14.17 -20.13
CA ALA A 357 -17.63 12.96 -20.70
C ALA A 357 -17.56 12.97 -22.25
N VAL A 358 -17.84 14.11 -22.88
CA VAL A 358 -17.90 14.25 -24.35
C VAL A 358 -16.53 14.08 -25.02
N ARG A 359 -15.41 14.40 -24.32
CA ARG A 359 -14.05 14.27 -24.88
C ARG A 359 -13.47 12.86 -24.84
N ASN A 360 -14.06 11.93 -24.09
CA ASN A 360 -13.50 10.59 -23.84
C ASN A 360 -14.37 9.44 -24.40
N SER A 361 -15.45 9.73 -25.11
CA SER A 361 -16.32 8.71 -25.69
C SER A 361 -15.82 8.25 -27.06
N VAL A 362 -14.81 7.41 -27.08
CA VAL A 362 -14.51 6.56 -28.23
C VAL A 362 -14.88 5.12 -27.82
N PRO A 363 -15.84 4.48 -28.50
CA PRO A 363 -16.17 3.08 -28.18
C PRO A 363 -14.98 2.18 -28.56
N ARG A 364 -14.39 1.50 -27.60
CA ARG A 364 -13.49 0.37 -27.86
C ARG A 364 -14.24 -0.91 -27.59
N THR A 365 -14.34 -1.77 -28.60
CA THR A 365 -14.74 -3.15 -28.46
C THR A 365 -13.66 -3.91 -27.68
N LEU A 366 -14.03 -4.39 -26.50
CA LEU A 366 -13.23 -5.32 -25.73
C LEU A 366 -13.25 -6.70 -26.41
N PRO A 367 -12.13 -7.45 -26.45
CA PRO A 367 -12.19 -8.85 -26.77
C PRO A 367 -13.00 -9.58 -25.71
N SER A 368 -14.04 -10.29 -26.13
CA SER A 368 -14.91 -11.09 -25.27
C SER A 368 -14.30 -12.45 -24.96
N GLU A 369 -13.13 -12.48 -24.31
CA GLU A 369 -12.66 -13.70 -23.69
C GLU A 369 -12.73 -13.55 -22.17
N LYS A 370 -13.73 -14.23 -21.61
CA LYS A 370 -13.84 -14.41 -20.16
C LYS A 370 -12.59 -15.16 -19.70
N VAL A 371 -11.75 -14.49 -18.90
CA VAL A 371 -10.76 -15.19 -18.09
C VAL A 371 -11.56 -16.11 -17.17
N ALA A 372 -11.46 -17.41 -17.41
CA ALA A 372 -12.06 -18.43 -16.56
C ALA A 372 -11.39 -18.35 -15.19
N ILE A 373 -12.18 -18.03 -14.19
CA ILE A 373 -11.81 -18.19 -12.79
C ILE A 373 -11.99 -19.68 -12.51
N GLU A 374 -10.91 -20.41 -12.35
CA GLU A 374 -10.96 -21.71 -11.69
C GLU A 374 -11.16 -21.42 -10.20
N GLU A 375 -12.28 -21.90 -9.69
CA GLU A 375 -12.58 -21.91 -8.25
C GLU A 375 -11.65 -22.92 -7.54
N PRO A 376 -11.26 -22.63 -6.27
CA PRO A 376 -10.37 -23.47 -5.48
C PRO A 376 -10.97 -24.80 -5.07
#